data_dde97dec5931479377ad6e9e7c3d4b93
#
_entry.id   dde97dec5931479377ad6e9e7c3d4b93
#
_cell.length_a   1.000
_cell.length_b   1.000
_cell.length_c   1.000
_cell.angle_alpha   90.00
_cell.angle_beta   90.00
_cell.angle_gamma   90.00
#
_symmetry.space_group_name_H-M   'P 1'
#
loop_
_entity.id
_entity.type
_entity.pdbx_description
1 polymer ?
#
loop_
_entity_poly.entity_id
_entity_poly.type
_entity_poly.pdbx_seq_one_letter_code
_entity_poly.pdbx_strand_id
1 'polypeptide(L)'
;MDFKTNIDPTTGEDKPLAVVFSGSFEDTPEIASLTVEEGIEEIAENAFREFEHLTEIYLPKSLKKISACAFSGCKSLKKVVLRDGITEILDEAFSFCPSLTEIIIPDTVSRIGEGCFEGCASLTRVKLSESVYMIGSGAFAYCFNLPEITIPDSCVLVEFNAFANCFALEEVKLSANMALLDESLFEGCRSLKVVDLPAKLVAIGRRAFKDCTSLEQIILPVGLKSVGFDAFAGCTALRRIAIPRDIRELEDEEVFGGCDSLTEISFGGSRESWELLCHGKTLTIERTDATVHTPKIIFLNIKDKNEV
;
A
#
# COMPACT_ATOMS: atom_id res chain seq x y z
N MET A 1 38.39 3.77 0.25
CA MET A 1 37.62 5.03 0.45
C MET A 1 37.81 5.43 1.87
N ASP A 2 38.39 6.61 2.12
CA ASP A 2 38.60 7.07 3.48
C ASP A 2 37.31 7.66 4.03
N PHE A 3 36.62 6.90 4.86
CA PHE A 3 35.50 7.43 5.63
C PHE A 3 36.07 8.50 6.60
N LYS A 4 35.44 9.68 6.64
CA LYS A 4 35.86 10.71 7.60
C LYS A 4 35.74 10.14 9.01
N THR A 5 36.86 9.99 9.71
CA THR A 5 36.88 9.56 11.11
C THR A 5 36.49 10.73 11.99
N ASN A 6 35.66 10.47 13.00
CA ASN A 6 35.32 11.46 14.01
C ASN A 6 36.32 11.27 15.19
N ILE A 7 37.20 12.22 15.38
CA ILE A 7 38.18 12.18 16.51
C ILE A 7 37.40 12.42 17.79
N ASP A 8 37.44 11.46 18.72
CA ASP A 8 36.87 11.64 20.07
C ASP A 8 37.62 12.79 20.77
N PRO A 9 36.93 13.90 21.10
CA PRO A 9 37.59 15.07 21.69
C PRO A 9 38.19 14.80 23.07
N THR A 10 37.85 13.67 23.71
CA THR A 10 38.31 13.30 25.03
C THR A 10 39.48 12.31 25.03
N THR A 11 39.58 11.45 24.03
CA THR A 11 40.59 10.40 23.93
C THR A 11 41.59 10.61 22.80
N GLY A 12 41.24 11.44 21.81
CA GLY A 12 42.02 11.62 20.57
C GLY A 12 42.06 10.40 19.64
N GLU A 13 41.26 9.37 19.92
CA GLU A 13 41.18 8.17 19.09
C GLU A 13 40.24 8.37 17.93
N ASP A 14 40.60 7.84 16.77
CA ASP A 14 39.75 7.74 15.61
C ASP A 14 38.60 6.72 15.88
N LYS A 15 37.39 7.21 16.15
CA LYS A 15 36.19 6.36 16.11
C LYS A 15 35.74 6.23 14.68
N PRO A 16 35.44 5.01 14.18
CA PRO A 16 34.77 4.86 12.93
C PRO A 16 33.45 5.62 12.97
N LEU A 17 33.15 6.38 11.92
CA LEU A 17 31.86 7.05 11.80
C LEU A 17 30.77 5.98 11.80
N ALA A 18 29.88 6.04 12.81
CA ALA A 18 28.72 5.16 12.88
C ALA A 18 27.64 5.50 11.84
N VAL A 19 27.86 6.56 11.05
CA VAL A 19 26.86 7.12 10.11
C VAL A 19 27.51 7.42 8.76
N VAL A 20 26.87 7.04 7.66
CA VAL A 20 27.20 7.50 6.31
C VAL A 20 26.40 8.77 6.03
N PHE A 21 27.06 9.88 5.84
CA PHE A 21 26.45 11.19 5.65
C PHE A 21 26.18 11.51 4.17
N SER A 22 25.17 12.34 3.92
CA SER A 22 24.94 13.02 2.66
C SER A 22 26.20 13.78 2.23
N GLY A 23 26.55 13.71 0.94
CA GLY A 23 27.77 14.34 0.41
C GLY A 23 29.07 13.55 0.62
N SER A 24 29.02 12.40 1.30
CA SER A 24 30.21 11.54 1.43
C SER A 24 30.75 11.06 0.08
N PHE A 25 29.92 11.13 -0.99
CA PHE A 25 30.18 10.59 -2.31
C PHE A 25 29.84 11.56 -3.45
N GLU A 26 29.71 12.86 -3.20
CA GLU A 26 29.32 13.87 -4.21
C GLU A 26 30.18 13.81 -5.50
N ASP A 27 31.44 13.40 -5.39
CA ASP A 27 32.38 13.34 -6.52
C ASP A 27 32.44 11.96 -7.20
N THR A 28 31.58 11.00 -6.83
CA THR A 28 31.66 9.63 -7.36
C THR A 28 30.32 9.08 -7.89
N PRO A 29 29.60 9.79 -8.76
CA PRO A 29 28.28 9.35 -9.25
C PRO A 29 28.33 8.06 -10.10
N GLU A 30 29.52 7.63 -10.54
CA GLU A 30 29.72 6.44 -11.38
C GLU A 30 29.91 5.13 -10.60
N ILE A 31 29.71 5.15 -9.27
CA ILE A 31 29.84 3.94 -8.45
C ILE A 31 28.71 2.96 -8.79
N ALA A 32 29.05 1.79 -9.33
CA ALA A 32 28.10 0.75 -9.66
C ALA A 32 27.85 -0.25 -8.50
N SER A 33 28.82 -0.45 -7.62
CA SER A 33 28.72 -1.36 -6.48
C SER A 33 29.42 -0.77 -5.27
N LEU A 34 28.80 -0.87 -4.10
CA LEU A 34 29.31 -0.31 -2.86
C LEU A 34 29.13 -1.29 -1.71
N THR A 35 30.17 -1.41 -0.88
CA THR A 35 30.08 -2.10 0.42
C THR A 35 30.23 -1.08 1.55
N VAL A 36 29.24 -1.04 2.42
CA VAL A 36 29.29 -0.24 3.65
C VAL A 36 29.98 -1.05 4.74
N GLU A 37 30.99 -0.45 5.41
CA GLU A 37 31.81 -1.14 6.39
C GLU A 37 31.06 -1.51 7.66
N GLU A 38 31.51 -2.58 8.34
CA GLU A 38 30.98 -2.96 9.65
C GLU A 38 31.29 -1.87 10.69
N GLY A 39 30.36 -1.67 11.63
CA GLY A 39 30.39 -0.58 12.61
C GLY A 39 29.54 0.62 12.23
N ILE A 40 29.12 0.75 10.97
CA ILE A 40 28.14 1.76 10.55
C ILE A 40 26.76 1.31 11.05
N GLU A 41 26.08 2.20 11.78
CA GLU A 41 24.75 1.95 12.37
C GLU A 41 23.63 2.70 11.66
N GLU A 42 23.94 3.76 10.91
CA GLU A 42 22.95 4.56 10.19
C GLU A 42 23.44 4.96 8.80
N ILE A 43 22.55 4.83 7.80
CA ILE A 43 22.66 5.54 6.53
C ILE A 43 21.88 6.83 6.68
N ALA A 44 22.55 7.96 6.60
CA ALA A 44 21.94 9.26 6.81
C ALA A 44 20.94 9.64 5.73
N GLU A 45 20.15 10.65 6.01
CA GLU A 45 19.22 11.25 5.05
C GLU A 45 19.95 11.69 3.78
N ASN A 46 19.37 11.34 2.62
CA ASN A 46 19.90 11.63 1.28
C ASN A 46 21.32 11.08 0.99
N ALA A 47 21.87 10.15 1.78
CA ALA A 47 23.27 9.73 1.67
C ALA A 47 23.64 9.20 0.27
N PHE A 48 22.77 8.47 -0.37
CA PHE A 48 22.94 7.90 -1.72
C PHE A 48 21.82 8.35 -2.69
N ARG A 49 21.18 9.47 -2.40
CA ARG A 49 20.11 10.00 -3.24
C ARG A 49 20.64 10.24 -4.66
N GLU A 50 19.84 9.78 -5.66
CA GLU A 50 20.15 9.95 -7.08
C GLU A 50 21.47 9.32 -7.56
N PHE A 51 21.98 8.30 -6.86
CA PHE A 51 23.08 7.47 -7.32
C PHE A 51 22.63 6.60 -8.49
N GLU A 52 22.49 7.20 -9.66
CA GLU A 52 21.86 6.60 -10.85
C GLU A 52 22.56 5.36 -11.36
N HIS A 53 23.88 5.22 -11.12
CA HIS A 53 24.70 4.09 -11.56
C HIS A 53 24.83 2.97 -10.52
N LEU A 54 24.39 3.20 -9.28
CA LEU A 54 24.47 2.21 -8.21
C LEU A 54 23.52 1.02 -8.52
N THR A 55 24.11 -0.15 -8.80
CA THR A 55 23.36 -1.37 -9.10
C THR A 55 23.20 -2.28 -7.90
N GLU A 56 24.21 -2.29 -7.00
CA GLU A 56 24.24 -3.14 -5.82
C GLU A 56 24.82 -2.42 -4.62
N ILE A 57 24.23 -2.64 -3.45
CA ILE A 57 24.78 -2.18 -2.17
C ILE A 57 24.78 -3.30 -1.14
N TYR A 58 25.91 -3.44 -0.44
CA TYR A 58 26.10 -4.41 0.63
C TYR A 58 26.11 -3.68 1.97
N LEU A 59 25.04 -3.88 2.75
CA LEU A 59 24.84 -3.25 4.04
C LEU A 59 25.43 -4.11 5.15
N PRO A 60 26.07 -3.49 6.21
CA PRO A 60 26.68 -4.22 7.31
C PRO A 60 25.63 -4.80 8.26
N LYS A 61 26.06 -5.76 9.10
CA LYS A 61 25.19 -6.33 10.16
C LYS A 61 24.94 -5.34 11.30
N SER A 62 25.83 -4.38 11.48
CA SER A 62 25.72 -3.31 12.50
C SER A 62 24.63 -2.31 12.19
N LEU A 63 24.12 -2.24 10.94
CA LEU A 63 23.15 -1.22 10.51
C LEU A 63 21.81 -1.37 11.27
N LYS A 64 21.35 -0.25 11.83
CA LYS A 64 20.10 -0.12 12.59
C LYS A 64 19.06 0.69 11.84
N LYS A 65 19.50 1.70 11.07
CA LYS A 65 18.62 2.69 10.51
C LYS A 65 19.00 3.08 9.08
N ILE A 66 17.99 3.16 8.23
CA ILE A 66 18.04 3.77 6.90
C ILE A 66 17.15 5.00 6.96
N SER A 67 17.76 6.19 6.90
CA SER A 67 17.06 7.45 7.05
C SER A 67 16.33 7.88 5.78
N ALA A 68 15.58 8.99 5.87
CA ALA A 68 14.72 9.45 4.79
C ALA A 68 15.50 9.69 3.50
N CYS A 69 14.89 9.32 2.37
CA CYS A 69 15.45 9.48 1.02
C CYS A 69 16.86 8.88 0.82
N ALA A 70 17.34 8.01 1.72
CA ALA A 70 18.73 7.52 1.72
C ALA A 70 19.18 6.94 0.38
N PHE A 71 18.29 6.27 -0.36
CA PHE A 71 18.51 5.68 -1.69
C PHE A 71 17.49 6.18 -2.71
N SER A 72 16.79 7.28 -2.44
CA SER A 72 15.79 7.84 -3.36
C SER A 72 16.42 8.16 -4.71
N GLY A 73 15.78 7.73 -5.80
CA GLY A 73 16.24 8.00 -7.17
C GLY A 73 17.44 7.16 -7.64
N CYS A 74 17.80 6.08 -6.94
CA CYS A 74 18.81 5.13 -7.38
C CYS A 74 18.30 4.30 -8.57
N LYS A 75 18.31 4.86 -9.78
CA LYS A 75 17.64 4.31 -10.98
C LYS A 75 18.11 2.93 -11.37
N SER A 76 19.38 2.59 -11.13
CA SER A 76 19.98 1.30 -11.50
C SER A 76 20.01 0.28 -10.38
N LEU A 77 19.55 0.62 -9.16
CA LEU A 77 19.60 -0.25 -8.00
C LEU A 77 18.67 -1.45 -8.18
N LYS A 78 19.28 -2.64 -8.32
CA LYS A 78 18.54 -3.89 -8.60
C LYS A 78 18.26 -4.70 -7.35
N LYS A 79 19.17 -4.65 -6.38
CA LYS A 79 19.11 -5.50 -5.20
C LYS A 79 19.68 -4.81 -3.97
N VAL A 80 18.93 -4.89 -2.88
CA VAL A 80 19.35 -4.51 -1.55
C VAL A 80 19.07 -5.67 -0.61
N VAL A 81 20.05 -6.05 0.20
CA VAL A 81 19.86 -7.08 1.23
C VAL A 81 19.76 -6.38 2.58
N LEU A 82 18.53 -6.25 3.07
CA LEU A 82 18.28 -5.79 4.43
C LEU A 82 18.55 -6.92 5.42
N ARG A 83 19.31 -6.63 6.47
CA ARG A 83 19.74 -7.63 7.45
C ARG A 83 18.94 -7.53 8.75
N ASP A 84 18.86 -8.64 9.46
CA ASP A 84 18.31 -8.68 10.81
C ASP A 84 19.14 -7.75 11.73
N GLY A 85 18.51 -6.76 12.28
CA GLY A 85 19.17 -5.71 13.05
C GLY A 85 18.75 -4.31 12.65
N ILE A 86 18.28 -4.14 11.38
CA ILE A 86 17.64 -2.91 10.95
C ILE A 86 16.28 -2.81 11.66
N THR A 87 16.05 -1.70 12.34
CA THR A 87 14.81 -1.43 13.09
C THR A 87 13.99 -0.32 12.45
N GLU A 88 14.64 0.54 11.67
CA GLU A 88 14.01 1.72 11.06
C GLU A 88 14.33 1.82 9.57
N ILE A 89 13.31 1.95 8.75
CA ILE A 89 13.39 2.32 7.34
C ILE A 89 12.40 3.48 7.17
N LEU A 90 12.95 4.69 6.99
CA LEU A 90 12.19 5.91 7.04
C LEU A 90 11.59 6.29 5.68
N ASP A 91 10.96 7.46 5.68
CA ASP A 91 10.17 7.94 4.54
C ASP A 91 11.03 8.07 3.27
N GLU A 92 10.47 7.66 2.13
CA GLU A 92 11.09 7.70 0.82
C GLU A 92 12.46 6.99 0.70
N ALA A 93 12.84 6.14 1.67
CA ALA A 93 14.18 5.57 1.76
C ALA A 93 14.65 4.89 0.45
N PHE A 94 13.76 4.28 -0.31
CA PHE A 94 14.01 3.64 -1.61
C PHE A 94 13.04 4.14 -2.70
N SER A 95 12.48 5.34 -2.54
CA SER A 95 11.55 5.89 -3.53
C SER A 95 12.24 6.05 -4.90
N PHE A 96 11.49 5.83 -5.97
CA PHE A 96 11.97 5.97 -7.35
C PHE A 96 13.24 5.16 -7.66
N CYS A 97 13.29 3.91 -7.17
CA CYS A 97 14.27 2.89 -7.55
C CYS A 97 13.64 1.93 -8.59
N PRO A 98 13.46 2.34 -9.86
CA PRO A 98 12.67 1.61 -10.84
C PRO A 98 13.27 0.25 -11.25
N SER A 99 14.55 0.00 -10.98
CA SER A 99 15.20 -1.26 -11.26
C SER A 99 15.19 -2.27 -10.11
N LEU A 100 14.67 -1.87 -8.91
CA LEU A 100 14.59 -2.74 -7.73
C LEU A 100 13.55 -3.83 -7.98
N THR A 101 13.96 -5.12 -7.90
CA THR A 101 13.10 -6.25 -8.26
C THR A 101 12.53 -7.00 -7.06
N GLU A 102 13.24 -7.01 -5.94
CA GLU A 102 12.75 -7.63 -4.72
C GLU A 102 13.17 -6.85 -3.47
N ILE A 103 12.35 -6.93 -2.45
CA ILE A 103 12.68 -6.47 -1.10
C ILE A 103 12.12 -7.41 -0.04
N ILE A 104 12.96 -7.76 0.93
CA ILE A 104 12.60 -8.57 2.10
C ILE A 104 12.83 -7.69 3.32
N ILE A 105 11.76 -7.33 4.01
CA ILE A 105 11.80 -6.50 5.22
C ILE A 105 12.07 -7.41 6.42
N PRO A 106 13.14 -7.17 7.19
CA PRO A 106 13.46 -7.97 8.39
C PRO A 106 12.39 -7.87 9.48
N ASP A 107 12.24 -8.94 10.29
CA ASP A 107 11.23 -8.98 11.36
C ASP A 107 11.52 -8.00 12.52
N THR A 108 12.65 -7.35 12.51
CA THR A 108 13.00 -6.24 13.41
C THR A 108 12.37 -4.91 13.02
N VAL A 109 11.87 -4.78 11.79
CA VAL A 109 11.21 -3.56 11.28
C VAL A 109 9.73 -3.63 11.58
N SER A 110 9.22 -2.65 12.30
CA SER A 110 7.81 -2.58 12.70
C SER A 110 6.99 -1.53 11.95
N ARG A 111 7.64 -0.64 11.20
CA ARG A 111 6.97 0.39 10.39
C ARG A 111 7.66 0.53 9.04
N ILE A 112 6.87 0.70 7.98
CA ILE A 112 7.32 1.14 6.66
C ILE A 112 6.99 2.62 6.51
N GLY A 113 7.98 3.44 6.18
CA GLY A 113 7.82 4.89 6.04
C GLY A 113 6.93 5.30 4.87
N GLU A 114 6.54 6.59 4.85
CA GLU A 114 5.80 7.21 3.74
C GLU A 114 6.64 7.12 2.45
N GLY A 115 6.02 6.78 1.31
CA GLY A 115 6.68 6.69 0.01
C GLY A 115 7.90 5.77 -0.04
N CYS A 116 8.10 4.90 0.96
CA CYS A 116 9.37 4.19 1.17
C CYS A 116 9.85 3.42 -0.08
N PHE A 117 8.93 2.83 -0.84
CA PHE A 117 9.19 2.12 -2.11
C PHE A 117 8.34 2.69 -3.26
N GLU A 118 7.89 3.94 -3.15
CA GLU A 118 7.14 4.60 -4.21
C GLU A 118 7.91 4.58 -5.53
N GLY A 119 7.25 4.22 -6.63
CA GLY A 119 7.87 4.21 -7.96
C GLY A 119 8.92 3.12 -8.18
N CYS A 120 9.00 2.10 -7.32
CA CYS A 120 9.80 0.90 -7.57
C CYS A 120 9.14 0.04 -8.65
N ALA A 121 9.16 0.52 -9.89
CA ALA A 121 8.36 0.01 -11.00
C ALA A 121 8.63 -1.46 -11.36
N SER A 122 9.86 -1.96 -11.15
CA SER A 122 10.23 -3.36 -11.42
C SER A 122 10.04 -4.29 -10.23
N LEU A 123 9.50 -3.81 -9.12
CA LEU A 123 9.33 -4.62 -7.92
C LEU A 123 8.30 -5.72 -8.17
N THR A 124 8.76 -6.97 -8.11
CA THR A 124 7.92 -8.16 -8.35
C THR A 124 7.76 -9.03 -7.11
N ARG A 125 8.56 -8.77 -6.07
CA ARG A 125 8.51 -9.53 -4.83
C ARG A 125 8.73 -8.63 -3.62
N VAL A 126 7.74 -8.62 -2.75
CA VAL A 126 7.80 -7.97 -1.45
C VAL A 126 7.48 -8.99 -0.37
N LYS A 127 8.35 -9.12 0.62
CA LYS A 127 8.05 -9.83 1.85
C LYS A 127 8.08 -8.84 2.99
N LEU A 128 6.93 -8.58 3.58
CA LEU A 128 6.81 -7.73 4.78
C LEU A 128 7.25 -8.50 6.02
N SER A 129 7.73 -7.78 7.01
CA SER A 129 8.01 -8.26 8.35
C SER A 129 6.72 -8.71 9.05
N GLU A 130 6.77 -9.83 9.77
CA GLU A 130 5.64 -10.27 10.61
C GLU A 130 5.39 -9.35 11.82
N SER A 131 6.26 -8.37 12.05
CA SER A 131 6.14 -7.36 13.11
C SER A 131 5.62 -6.01 12.61
N VAL A 132 5.41 -5.83 11.30
CA VAL A 132 4.92 -4.55 10.77
C VAL A 132 3.53 -4.26 11.31
N TYR A 133 3.39 -3.14 12.03
CA TYR A 133 2.10 -2.66 12.51
C TYR A 133 1.51 -1.53 11.66
N MET A 134 2.37 -0.86 10.85
CA MET A 134 1.97 0.28 10.03
C MET A 134 2.71 0.32 8.70
N ILE A 135 1.98 0.61 7.63
CA ILE A 135 2.50 0.92 6.29
C ILE A 135 2.08 2.35 5.98
N GLY A 136 3.06 3.22 5.74
CA GLY A 136 2.85 4.65 5.51
C GLY A 136 2.22 4.96 4.16
N SER A 137 1.81 6.21 4.03
CA SER A 137 1.16 6.74 2.82
C SER A 137 2.02 6.52 1.58
N GLY A 138 1.41 6.03 0.50
CA GLY A 138 2.11 5.83 -0.77
C GLY A 138 3.28 4.83 -0.72
N ALA A 139 3.47 4.07 0.36
CA ALA A 139 4.69 3.27 0.60
C ALA A 139 5.07 2.33 -0.56
N PHE A 140 4.11 1.81 -1.31
CA PHE A 140 4.29 0.97 -2.50
C PHE A 140 3.53 1.52 -3.72
N ALA A 141 3.15 2.81 -3.70
CA ALA A 141 2.47 3.41 -4.85
C ALA A 141 3.35 3.33 -6.10
N TYR A 142 2.73 3.11 -7.27
CA TYR A 142 3.41 2.98 -8.57
C TYR A 142 4.41 1.82 -8.65
N CYS A 143 4.28 0.78 -7.81
CA CYS A 143 4.97 -0.50 -7.99
C CYS A 143 4.27 -1.30 -9.10
N PHE A 144 4.46 -0.89 -10.35
CA PHE A 144 3.66 -1.32 -11.50
C PHE A 144 3.65 -2.82 -11.75
N ASN A 145 4.74 -3.53 -11.37
CA ASN A 145 4.92 -4.95 -11.64
C ASN A 145 4.74 -5.84 -10.40
N LEU A 146 4.25 -5.31 -9.27
CA LEU A 146 3.98 -6.08 -8.07
C LEU A 146 2.71 -6.94 -8.25
N PRO A 147 2.83 -8.29 -8.32
CA PRO A 147 1.67 -9.13 -8.63
C PRO A 147 0.83 -9.50 -7.41
N GLU A 148 1.46 -9.56 -6.24
CA GLU A 148 0.81 -9.97 -5.00
C GLU A 148 1.43 -9.28 -3.79
N ILE A 149 0.64 -9.13 -2.73
CA ILE A 149 1.12 -8.67 -1.43
C ILE A 149 0.36 -9.35 -0.29
N THR A 150 1.09 -9.78 0.74
CA THR A 150 0.51 -10.24 2.00
C THR A 150 0.81 -9.22 3.09
N ILE A 151 -0.24 -8.65 3.67
CA ILE A 151 -0.18 -7.73 4.80
C ILE A 151 -0.36 -8.56 6.07
N PRO A 152 0.65 -8.64 6.97
CA PRO A 152 0.61 -9.50 8.15
C PRO A 152 -0.45 -9.05 9.15
N ASP A 153 -0.93 -9.98 9.99
CA ASP A 153 -1.95 -9.68 11.00
C ASP A 153 -1.49 -8.73 12.12
N SER A 154 -0.20 -8.50 12.26
CA SER A 154 0.37 -7.42 13.09
C SER A 154 0.01 -6.03 12.58
N CYS A 155 -0.21 -5.87 11.27
CA CYS A 155 -0.51 -4.59 10.65
C CYS A 155 -1.96 -4.20 10.90
N VAL A 156 -2.14 -3.05 11.56
CA VAL A 156 -3.46 -2.49 11.88
C VAL A 156 -3.76 -1.22 11.10
N LEU A 157 -2.75 -0.59 10.52
CA LEU A 157 -2.86 0.66 9.78
C LEU A 157 -2.09 0.56 8.46
N VAL A 158 -2.80 0.79 7.38
CA VAL A 158 -2.24 1.02 6.04
C VAL A 158 -2.82 2.34 5.57
N GLU A 159 -1.95 3.32 5.41
CA GLU A 159 -2.35 4.69 5.12
C GLU A 159 -2.70 4.90 3.64
N PHE A 160 -3.20 6.11 3.33
CA PHE A 160 -3.73 6.45 2.01
C PHE A 160 -2.71 6.18 0.87
N ASN A 161 -3.21 5.81 -0.30
CA ASN A 161 -2.43 5.54 -1.52
C ASN A 161 -1.39 4.41 -1.39
N ALA A 162 -1.30 3.67 -0.27
CA ALA A 162 -0.16 2.78 0.00
C ALA A 162 0.14 1.79 -1.14
N PHE A 163 -0.86 1.35 -1.90
CA PHE A 163 -0.73 0.48 -3.07
C PHE A 163 -1.35 1.08 -4.34
N ALA A 164 -1.53 2.41 -4.37
CA ALA A 164 -2.12 3.06 -5.54
C ALA A 164 -1.29 2.81 -6.80
N ASN A 165 -1.97 2.53 -7.92
CA ASN A 165 -1.36 2.28 -9.23
C ASN A 165 -0.40 1.08 -9.29
N CYS A 166 -0.59 0.07 -8.44
CA CYS A 166 0.05 -1.23 -8.60
C CYS A 166 -0.67 -2.01 -9.71
N PHE A 167 -0.36 -1.71 -10.98
CA PHE A 167 -1.15 -2.17 -12.14
C PHE A 167 -1.21 -3.69 -12.28
N ALA A 168 -0.13 -4.39 -11.92
CA ALA A 168 -0.04 -5.85 -11.99
C ALA A 168 -0.60 -6.56 -10.76
N LEU A 169 -1.05 -5.83 -9.71
CA LEU A 169 -1.50 -6.44 -8.47
C LEU A 169 -2.79 -7.24 -8.71
N GLU A 170 -2.66 -8.56 -8.69
CA GLU A 170 -3.77 -9.50 -8.90
C GLU A 170 -4.38 -10.00 -7.60
N GLU A 171 -3.55 -10.16 -6.57
CA GLU A 171 -3.96 -10.74 -5.28
C GLU A 171 -3.42 -9.93 -4.09
N VAL A 172 -4.31 -9.68 -3.14
CA VAL A 172 -3.98 -9.02 -1.87
C VAL A 172 -4.53 -9.83 -0.73
N LYS A 173 -3.65 -10.25 0.17
CA LYS A 173 -4.07 -10.78 1.47
C LYS A 173 -4.00 -9.67 2.51
N LEU A 174 -5.16 -9.21 2.96
CA LEU A 174 -5.28 -8.17 3.98
C LEU A 174 -5.11 -8.74 5.40
N SER A 175 -4.58 -7.91 6.30
CA SER A 175 -4.55 -8.23 7.73
C SER A 175 -5.98 -8.37 8.29
N ALA A 176 -6.22 -9.44 9.07
CA ALA A 176 -7.51 -9.64 9.74
C ALA A 176 -7.81 -8.58 10.82
N ASN A 177 -6.83 -7.75 11.18
CA ASN A 177 -6.95 -6.72 12.20
C ASN A 177 -7.19 -5.30 11.65
N MET A 178 -7.26 -5.13 10.33
CA MET A 178 -7.59 -3.84 9.73
C MET A 178 -9.06 -3.49 9.97
N ALA A 179 -9.31 -2.26 10.45
CA ALA A 179 -10.64 -1.71 10.64
C ALA A 179 -11.03 -0.69 9.55
N LEU A 180 -10.07 -0.19 8.79
CA LEU A 180 -10.24 0.79 7.73
C LEU A 180 -9.43 0.38 6.50
N LEU A 181 -10.01 0.50 5.32
CA LEU A 181 -9.28 0.69 4.07
C LEU A 181 -9.24 2.20 3.82
N ASP A 182 -8.06 2.78 3.87
CA ASP A 182 -7.87 4.22 3.78
C ASP A 182 -8.10 4.76 2.36
N GLU A 183 -8.07 6.09 2.19
CA GLU A 183 -8.31 6.75 0.90
C GLU A 183 -7.34 6.23 -0.17
N SER A 184 -7.89 5.92 -1.35
CA SER A 184 -7.15 5.50 -2.56
C SER A 184 -6.21 4.30 -2.35
N LEU A 185 -6.45 3.46 -1.34
CA LEU A 185 -5.53 2.39 -0.94
C LEU A 185 -5.11 1.49 -2.11
N PHE A 186 -6.06 1.11 -2.98
CA PHE A 186 -5.86 0.29 -4.18
C PHE A 186 -6.30 1.01 -5.46
N GLU A 187 -6.35 2.35 -5.45
CA GLU A 187 -6.72 3.12 -6.65
C GLU A 187 -5.83 2.73 -7.82
N GLY A 188 -6.43 2.40 -8.98
CA GLY A 188 -5.71 2.04 -10.19
C GLY A 188 -5.07 0.65 -10.18
N CYS A 189 -5.37 -0.24 -9.22
CA CYS A 189 -4.94 -1.64 -9.24
C CYS A 189 -5.73 -2.42 -10.30
N ARG A 190 -5.38 -2.20 -11.57
CA ARG A 190 -6.18 -2.64 -12.74
C ARG A 190 -6.32 -4.15 -12.87
N SER A 191 -5.37 -4.92 -12.36
CA SER A 191 -5.37 -6.39 -12.42
C SER A 191 -6.01 -7.05 -11.21
N LEU A 192 -6.44 -6.29 -10.19
CA LEU A 192 -7.00 -6.82 -8.95
C LEU A 192 -8.37 -7.48 -9.22
N LYS A 193 -8.45 -8.80 -9.00
CA LYS A 193 -9.62 -9.60 -9.36
C LYS A 193 -10.55 -9.88 -8.18
N VAL A 194 -9.95 -10.20 -7.04
CA VAL A 194 -10.67 -10.58 -5.81
C VAL A 194 -9.93 -10.01 -4.61
N VAL A 195 -10.70 -9.51 -3.64
CA VAL A 195 -10.17 -9.08 -2.34
C VAL A 195 -11.05 -9.64 -1.24
N ASP A 196 -10.46 -10.40 -0.34
CA ASP A 196 -11.15 -10.87 0.87
C ASP A 196 -11.02 -9.79 1.95
N LEU A 197 -12.14 -9.12 2.20
CA LEU A 197 -12.19 -8.03 3.19
C LEU A 197 -12.23 -8.57 4.62
N PRO A 198 -11.44 -8.01 5.55
CA PRO A 198 -11.41 -8.47 6.93
C PRO A 198 -12.76 -8.25 7.63
N ALA A 199 -13.16 -9.22 8.46
CA ALA A 199 -14.45 -9.16 9.18
C ALA A 199 -14.54 -7.98 10.16
N LYS A 200 -13.42 -7.42 10.60
CA LYS A 200 -13.34 -6.25 11.48
C LYS A 200 -13.48 -4.91 10.77
N LEU A 201 -13.55 -4.92 9.43
CA LEU A 201 -13.60 -3.69 8.64
C LEU A 201 -14.87 -2.90 8.94
N VAL A 202 -14.71 -1.63 9.28
CA VAL A 202 -15.78 -0.69 9.64
C VAL A 202 -16.03 0.32 8.53
N ALA A 203 -14.98 0.70 7.78
CA ALA A 203 -15.10 1.68 6.72
C ALA A 203 -14.20 1.35 5.52
N ILE A 204 -14.68 1.69 4.34
CA ILE A 204 -13.93 1.75 3.09
C ILE A 204 -13.82 3.24 2.72
N GLY A 205 -12.60 3.74 2.61
CA GLY A 205 -12.29 5.13 2.32
C GLY A 205 -12.63 5.55 0.89
N ARG A 206 -12.46 6.83 0.63
CA ARG A 206 -12.67 7.44 -0.69
C ARG A 206 -11.74 6.79 -1.71
N ARG A 207 -12.26 6.47 -2.90
CA ARG A 207 -11.49 5.90 -4.02
C ARG A 207 -10.70 4.63 -3.70
N ALA A 208 -11.01 3.94 -2.60
CA ALA A 208 -10.20 2.80 -2.12
C ALA A 208 -9.97 1.72 -3.18
N PHE A 209 -10.92 1.50 -4.10
CA PHE A 209 -10.84 0.57 -5.23
C PHE A 209 -11.13 1.26 -6.58
N LYS A 210 -10.99 2.60 -6.65
CA LYS A 210 -11.23 3.31 -7.91
C LYS A 210 -10.34 2.76 -9.02
N ASP A 211 -10.92 2.57 -10.21
CA ASP A 211 -10.23 2.03 -11.39
C ASP A 211 -9.61 0.62 -11.21
N CYS A 212 -10.13 -0.19 -10.28
CA CYS A 212 -9.84 -1.61 -10.20
C CYS A 212 -10.62 -2.35 -11.30
N THR A 213 -10.19 -2.17 -12.56
CA THR A 213 -10.97 -2.55 -13.75
C THR A 213 -11.19 -4.06 -13.91
N SER A 214 -10.41 -4.90 -13.22
CA SER A 214 -10.55 -6.37 -13.23
C SER A 214 -11.32 -6.92 -12.03
N LEU A 215 -11.77 -6.08 -11.08
CA LEU A 215 -12.49 -6.53 -9.89
C LEU A 215 -13.89 -7.03 -10.28
N GLU A 216 -14.11 -8.36 -10.26
CA GLU A 216 -15.35 -8.97 -10.73
C GLU A 216 -16.44 -9.05 -9.65
N GLN A 217 -16.03 -9.21 -8.40
CA GLN A 217 -16.94 -9.30 -7.25
C GLN A 217 -16.27 -8.85 -5.96
N ILE A 218 -17.08 -8.36 -5.04
CA ILE A 218 -16.63 -8.04 -3.68
C ILE A 218 -17.77 -8.28 -2.68
N ILE A 219 -17.43 -8.82 -1.52
CA ILE A 219 -18.37 -9.07 -0.42
C ILE A 219 -17.99 -8.14 0.73
N LEU A 220 -18.88 -7.19 1.01
CA LEU A 220 -18.68 -6.26 2.12
C LEU A 220 -19.02 -6.96 3.45
N PRO A 221 -18.14 -6.87 4.48
CA PRO A 221 -18.35 -7.57 5.74
C PRO A 221 -19.52 -7.00 6.52
N VAL A 222 -20.17 -7.85 7.34
CA VAL A 222 -21.38 -7.50 8.11
C VAL A 222 -21.19 -6.28 9.02
N GLY A 223 -19.97 -6.06 9.53
CA GLY A 223 -19.65 -4.93 10.42
C GLY A 223 -19.48 -3.58 9.73
N LEU A 224 -19.42 -3.55 8.39
CA LEU A 224 -19.13 -2.33 7.62
C LEU A 224 -20.22 -1.27 7.82
N LYS A 225 -19.82 -0.02 8.05
CA LYS A 225 -20.73 1.11 8.33
C LYS A 225 -20.74 2.15 7.21
N SER A 226 -19.61 2.36 6.53
CA SER A 226 -19.52 3.39 5.48
C SER A 226 -18.68 2.94 4.30
N VAL A 227 -19.05 3.47 3.13
CA VAL A 227 -18.30 3.36 1.86
C VAL A 227 -18.16 4.78 1.33
N GLY A 228 -16.92 5.23 1.14
CA GLY A 228 -16.57 6.58 0.75
C GLY A 228 -16.84 6.88 -0.71
N PHE A 229 -16.75 8.16 -1.04
CA PHE A 229 -16.90 8.72 -2.39
C PHE A 229 -16.03 7.99 -3.42
N ASP A 230 -16.56 7.68 -4.59
CA ASP A 230 -15.85 6.99 -5.68
C ASP A 230 -15.22 5.63 -5.29
N ALA A 231 -15.59 5.01 -4.16
CA ALA A 231 -14.85 3.87 -3.63
C ALA A 231 -14.69 2.72 -4.63
N PHE A 232 -15.64 2.52 -5.52
CA PHE A 232 -15.64 1.50 -6.58
C PHE A 232 -15.78 2.12 -7.97
N ALA A 233 -15.62 3.43 -8.12
CA ALA A 233 -15.75 4.08 -9.43
C ALA A 233 -14.75 3.50 -10.43
N GLY A 234 -15.19 3.24 -11.65
CA GLY A 234 -14.33 2.65 -12.70
C GLY A 234 -14.05 1.15 -12.55
N CYS A 235 -14.69 0.44 -11.60
CA CYS A 235 -14.60 -1.02 -11.50
C CYS A 235 -15.44 -1.67 -12.63
N THR A 236 -14.98 -1.55 -13.87
CA THR A 236 -15.75 -1.89 -15.08
C THR A 236 -16.15 -3.36 -15.16
N ALA A 237 -15.37 -4.28 -14.54
CA ALA A 237 -15.67 -5.71 -14.50
C ALA A 237 -16.60 -6.12 -13.35
N LEU A 238 -16.90 -5.23 -12.40
CA LEU A 238 -17.71 -5.55 -11.23
C LEU A 238 -19.14 -5.89 -11.63
N ARG A 239 -19.55 -7.16 -11.43
CA ARG A 239 -20.86 -7.66 -11.83
C ARG A 239 -21.86 -7.67 -10.69
N ARG A 240 -21.40 -7.95 -9.49
CA ARG A 240 -22.21 -8.12 -8.29
C ARG A 240 -21.48 -7.59 -7.06
N ILE A 241 -22.24 -6.98 -6.16
CA ILE A 241 -21.77 -6.57 -4.85
C ILE A 241 -22.79 -6.96 -3.79
N ALA A 242 -22.32 -7.46 -2.65
CA ALA A 242 -23.16 -7.72 -1.49
C ALA A 242 -22.92 -6.64 -0.43
N ILE A 243 -23.96 -5.87 -0.15
CA ILE A 243 -23.95 -4.77 0.83
C ILE A 243 -24.63 -5.25 2.11
N PRO A 244 -23.97 -5.19 3.29
CA PRO A 244 -24.54 -5.67 4.53
C PRO A 244 -25.66 -4.76 5.02
N ARG A 245 -26.55 -5.33 5.87
CA ARG A 245 -27.68 -4.60 6.47
C ARG A 245 -27.26 -3.42 7.34
N ASP A 246 -26.07 -3.50 7.93
CA ASP A 246 -25.60 -2.54 8.92
C ASP A 246 -24.91 -1.32 8.31
N ILE A 247 -24.82 -1.25 6.99
CA ILE A 247 -24.31 -0.07 6.29
C ILE A 247 -25.17 1.16 6.64
N ARG A 248 -24.56 2.28 6.89
CA ARG A 248 -25.22 3.53 7.28
C ARG A 248 -25.06 4.62 6.25
N GLU A 249 -23.98 4.53 5.45
CA GLU A 249 -23.58 5.58 4.54
C GLU A 249 -22.92 5.01 3.28
N LEU A 250 -23.47 5.42 2.14
CA LEU A 250 -22.83 5.46 0.85
C LEU A 250 -22.66 6.94 0.54
N GLU A 251 -21.43 7.45 0.54
CA GLU A 251 -21.17 8.90 0.57
C GLU A 251 -21.77 9.66 -0.60
N ASP A 252 -21.94 9.00 -1.76
CA ASP A 252 -22.67 9.60 -2.86
C ASP A 252 -23.18 8.57 -3.90
N GLU A 253 -23.82 9.10 -4.96
CA GLU A 253 -24.39 8.32 -6.07
C GLU A 253 -23.28 7.75 -6.98
N GLU A 254 -22.06 8.30 -6.93
CA GLU A 254 -20.93 7.93 -7.79
C GLU A 254 -20.04 6.84 -7.19
N VAL A 255 -20.39 6.31 -6.01
CA VAL A 255 -19.66 5.17 -5.42
C VAL A 255 -19.41 4.05 -6.42
N PHE A 256 -20.34 3.85 -7.39
CA PHE A 256 -20.28 2.86 -8.46
C PHE A 256 -20.21 3.47 -9.86
N GLY A 257 -19.85 4.75 -9.99
CA GLY A 257 -19.71 5.42 -11.27
C GLY A 257 -18.78 4.64 -12.22
N GLY A 258 -19.15 4.41 -13.48
CA GLY A 258 -18.36 3.62 -14.43
C GLY A 258 -18.26 2.12 -14.13
N CYS A 259 -19.08 1.56 -13.23
CA CYS A 259 -19.20 0.11 -13.03
C CYS A 259 -20.07 -0.51 -14.13
N ASP A 260 -19.53 -0.56 -15.35
CA ASP A 260 -20.30 -0.88 -16.58
C ASP A 260 -20.98 -2.25 -16.54
N SER A 261 -20.40 -3.20 -15.81
CA SER A 261 -20.89 -4.57 -15.69
C SER A 261 -21.80 -4.81 -14.48
N LEU A 262 -22.01 -3.81 -13.59
CA LEU A 262 -22.75 -4.01 -12.35
C LEU A 262 -24.26 -4.13 -12.61
N THR A 263 -24.75 -5.34 -12.56
CA THR A 263 -26.15 -5.66 -12.86
C THR A 263 -26.96 -6.01 -11.62
N GLU A 264 -26.30 -6.36 -10.52
CA GLU A 264 -26.97 -6.85 -9.32
C GLU A 264 -26.30 -6.34 -8.03
N ILE A 265 -27.10 -5.81 -7.12
CA ILE A 265 -26.71 -5.44 -5.76
C ILE A 265 -27.56 -6.25 -4.79
N SER A 266 -26.92 -7.12 -4.00
CA SER A 266 -27.58 -7.85 -2.93
C SER A 266 -27.49 -7.02 -1.64
N PHE A 267 -28.63 -6.65 -1.07
CA PHE A 267 -28.69 -5.87 0.16
C PHE A 267 -29.24 -6.70 1.33
N GLY A 268 -28.51 -6.71 2.43
CA GLY A 268 -28.87 -7.49 3.64
C GLY A 268 -29.98 -6.89 4.50
N GLY A 269 -30.46 -5.68 4.18
CA GLY A 269 -31.52 -4.98 4.91
C GLY A 269 -32.88 -5.03 4.20
N SER A 270 -33.84 -4.24 4.71
CA SER A 270 -35.17 -4.10 4.11
C SER A 270 -35.17 -3.09 2.95
N ARG A 271 -36.29 -3.06 2.19
CA ARG A 271 -36.51 -2.04 1.16
C ARG A 271 -36.49 -0.64 1.74
N GLU A 272 -37.13 -0.43 2.87
CA GLU A 272 -37.22 0.86 3.56
C GLU A 272 -35.83 1.33 3.99
N SER A 273 -34.99 0.43 4.49
CA SER A 273 -33.61 0.74 4.85
C SER A 273 -32.76 1.12 3.63
N TRP A 274 -33.01 0.47 2.48
CA TRP A 274 -32.34 0.81 1.22
C TRP A 274 -32.74 2.20 0.71
N GLU A 275 -34.05 2.51 0.76
CA GLU A 275 -34.59 3.82 0.36
C GLU A 275 -34.01 4.95 1.22
N LEU A 276 -33.83 4.70 2.52
CA LEU A 276 -33.17 5.65 3.43
C LEU A 276 -31.69 5.82 3.06
N LEU A 277 -30.97 4.73 2.81
CA LEU A 277 -29.56 4.75 2.43
C LEU A 277 -29.31 5.53 1.12
N CYS A 278 -30.23 5.40 0.16
CA CYS A 278 -30.18 6.13 -1.11
C CYS A 278 -30.90 7.50 -1.08
N HIS A 279 -31.24 8.02 0.13
CA HIS A 279 -31.96 9.30 0.30
C HIS A 279 -33.24 9.41 -0.55
N GLY A 280 -33.96 8.30 -0.71
CA GLY A 280 -35.19 8.23 -1.52
C GLY A 280 -34.97 8.27 -3.03
N LYS A 281 -33.72 8.27 -3.51
CA LYS A 281 -33.38 8.24 -4.92
C LYS A 281 -33.22 6.81 -5.44
N THR A 282 -33.41 6.63 -6.74
CA THR A 282 -33.04 5.37 -7.41
C THR A 282 -31.57 5.39 -7.71
N LEU A 283 -30.84 4.37 -7.23
CA LEU A 283 -29.43 4.22 -7.57
C LEU A 283 -29.30 3.97 -9.09
N THR A 284 -28.64 4.85 -9.79
CA THR A 284 -28.30 4.74 -11.20
C THR A 284 -26.78 4.76 -11.36
N ILE A 285 -26.30 4.11 -12.40
CA ILE A 285 -24.87 4.03 -12.70
C ILE A 285 -24.65 4.66 -14.08
N GLU A 286 -23.88 5.74 -14.10
CA GLU A 286 -23.36 6.30 -15.34
C GLU A 286 -22.19 5.43 -15.81
N ARG A 287 -22.31 4.90 -17.04
CA ARG A 287 -21.30 4.05 -17.67
C ARG A 287 -20.21 4.90 -18.33
N THR A 288 -19.11 4.27 -18.65
CA THR A 288 -17.97 4.90 -19.35
C THR A 288 -18.35 5.43 -20.74
N ASP A 289 -19.42 4.90 -21.37
CA ASP A 289 -19.98 5.38 -22.65
C ASP A 289 -21.07 6.47 -22.48
N ALA A 290 -21.19 7.04 -21.26
CA ALA A 290 -22.20 8.03 -20.85
C ALA A 290 -23.66 7.53 -20.92
N THR A 291 -23.89 6.22 -21.04
CA THR A 291 -25.23 5.64 -20.85
C THR A 291 -25.50 5.40 -19.35
N VAL A 292 -26.78 5.40 -18.97
CA VAL A 292 -27.19 5.18 -17.58
C VAL A 292 -27.94 3.87 -17.49
N HIS A 293 -27.63 3.07 -16.47
CA HIS A 293 -28.39 1.88 -16.17
C HIS A 293 -28.72 1.78 -14.67
N THR A 294 -29.72 0.99 -14.34
CA THR A 294 -30.15 0.75 -12.97
C THR A 294 -29.91 -0.72 -12.63
N PRO A 295 -29.04 -1.03 -11.66
CA PRO A 295 -28.81 -2.41 -11.25
C PRO A 295 -30.06 -2.97 -10.53
N LYS A 296 -30.22 -4.29 -10.62
CA LYS A 296 -31.26 -4.99 -9.88
C LYS A 296 -30.89 -5.06 -8.40
N ILE A 297 -31.74 -4.54 -7.52
CA ILE A 297 -31.57 -4.67 -6.07
C ILE A 297 -32.28 -5.93 -5.58
N ILE A 298 -31.53 -6.81 -4.93
CA ILE A 298 -32.04 -8.04 -4.31
C ILE A 298 -31.97 -7.87 -2.79
N PHE A 299 -33.13 -7.91 -2.13
CA PHE A 299 -33.22 -7.87 -0.67
C PHE A 299 -33.06 -9.29 -0.13
N LEU A 300 -31.99 -9.48 0.67
CA LEU A 300 -31.74 -10.76 1.33
C LEU A 300 -32.62 -10.80 2.60
N ASN A 301 -33.80 -11.39 2.51
CA ASN A 301 -34.65 -11.67 3.67
C ASN A 301 -33.93 -12.68 4.58
N ILE A 302 -33.13 -12.21 5.50
CA ILE A 302 -32.70 -13.02 6.63
C ILE A 302 -33.94 -13.09 7.54
N LYS A 303 -34.74 -14.16 7.39
CA LYS A 303 -35.73 -14.51 8.42
C LYS A 303 -34.94 -14.60 9.73
N ASP A 304 -35.29 -13.73 10.67
CA ASP A 304 -34.79 -13.80 12.04
C ASP A 304 -34.95 -15.24 12.54
N LYS A 305 -33.82 -15.93 12.77
CA LYS A 305 -33.80 -17.24 13.41
C LYS A 305 -34.04 -17.10 14.91
N ASN A 306 -35.06 -16.32 15.31
CA ASN A 306 -35.48 -16.15 16.67
C ASN A 306 -37.02 -16.26 16.77
N GLU A 307 -37.61 -17.24 16.11
CA GLU A 307 -38.92 -17.74 16.43
C GLU A 307 -38.88 -19.26 16.35
N VAL A 308 -38.38 -19.90 17.40
CA VAL A 308 -38.86 -21.18 17.97
C VAL A 308 -38.49 -21.18 19.46
#